data_764af39e0594e59f2acbf09eff6b3843
#
_entry.id   764af39e0594e59f2acbf09eff6b3843
#
_cell.length_a   1.000
_cell.length_b   1.000
_cell.length_c   1.000
_cell.angle_alpha   90.00
_cell.angle_beta   90.00
_cell.angle_gamma   90.00
#
_symmetry.space_group_name_H-M   'P 1'
#
loop_
_entity.id
_entity.type
_entity.pdbx_description
1 polymer ?
#
loop_
_entity_poly.entity_id
_entity_poly.type
_entity_poly.pdbx_seq_one_letter_code
_entity_poly.pdbx_strand_id
1 'polypeptide(L)'
;RLDLFNEIIKATGLEFSVSGKVVRLLKNIGTDLSTVVRKNFNMNDLTIEKNIDSFITYQKGFGAWTDPEDHSKGRLEAEYESPLAKEYGRLEGAPLTDERFTVADNLKEALKSNVENSYKISVKIDMEDLMRAGYRCERPVAGDYIMAINETLGFQERIRIVSFTSYYDATGALVKHEVTCNDIGSVKKQSVGSLSINSRINQIDADIASAIEVAT
;
A
#
# COMPACT_ATOMS: atom_id res chain seq x y z
N ARG A 1 -20.82 -2.95 -19.36
CA ARG A 1 -19.52 -3.64 -19.65
C ARG A 1 -18.44 -3.25 -18.63
N LEU A 2 -18.34 -1.97 -18.25
CA LEU A 2 -17.38 -1.51 -17.23
C LEU A 2 -17.72 -2.08 -15.85
N ASP A 3 -18.99 -2.13 -15.49
CA ASP A 3 -19.46 -2.67 -14.21
C ASP A 3 -19.09 -4.14 -14.05
N LEU A 4 -19.31 -4.95 -15.11
CA LEU A 4 -18.90 -6.35 -15.12
C LEU A 4 -17.39 -6.52 -14.96
N PHE A 5 -16.59 -5.66 -15.61
CA PHE A 5 -15.14 -5.68 -15.46
C PHE A 5 -14.74 -5.37 -14.01
N ASN A 6 -15.35 -4.35 -13.41
CA ASN A 6 -15.10 -3.98 -12.01
C ASN A 6 -15.50 -5.11 -11.04
N GLU A 7 -16.60 -5.81 -11.31
CA GLU A 7 -17.01 -6.99 -10.52
C GLU A 7 -16.00 -8.12 -10.62
N ILE A 8 -15.48 -8.40 -11.83
CA ILE A 8 -14.45 -9.42 -12.03
C ILE A 8 -13.18 -9.07 -11.26
N ILE A 9 -12.70 -7.82 -11.37
CA ILE A 9 -11.52 -7.35 -10.64
C ILE A 9 -11.72 -7.50 -9.13
N LYS A 10 -12.88 -7.04 -8.63
CA LYS A 10 -13.22 -7.15 -7.21
C LYS A 10 -13.31 -8.61 -6.72
N ALA A 11 -13.89 -9.49 -7.53
CA ALA A 11 -14.06 -10.90 -7.18
C ALA A 11 -12.73 -11.68 -7.23
N THR A 12 -11.82 -11.31 -8.14
CA THR A 12 -10.54 -12.01 -8.33
C THR A 12 -9.40 -11.43 -7.50
N GLY A 13 -9.54 -10.20 -7.01
CA GLY A 13 -8.45 -9.47 -6.32
C GLY A 13 -7.26 -9.16 -7.23
N LEU A 14 -7.46 -9.22 -8.56
CA LEU A 14 -6.42 -8.89 -9.52
C LEU A 14 -6.34 -7.38 -9.72
N GLU A 15 -5.16 -6.92 -10.09
CA GLU A 15 -4.94 -5.55 -10.54
C GLU A 15 -4.88 -5.50 -12.06
N PHE A 16 -5.10 -4.33 -12.64
CA PHE A 16 -5.02 -4.19 -14.09
C PHE A 16 -4.17 -2.99 -14.51
N SER A 17 -3.53 -3.13 -15.66
CA SER A 17 -2.85 -2.03 -16.35
C SER A 17 -3.36 -1.91 -17.76
N VAL A 18 -3.43 -0.68 -18.27
CA VAL A 18 -3.89 -0.39 -19.64
C VAL A 18 -2.75 0.27 -20.41
N SER A 19 -2.43 -0.30 -21.57
CA SER A 19 -1.44 0.27 -22.47
C SER A 19 -2.02 0.25 -23.90
N GLY A 20 -2.40 1.41 -24.39
CA GLY A 20 -3.11 1.55 -25.66
C GLY A 20 -4.46 0.80 -25.63
N LYS A 21 -4.60 -0.24 -26.43
CA LYS A 21 -5.80 -1.10 -26.51
C LYS A 21 -5.67 -2.41 -25.72
N VAL A 22 -4.57 -2.59 -25.01
CA VAL A 22 -4.28 -3.83 -24.27
C VAL A 22 -4.53 -3.61 -22.79
N VAL A 23 -5.40 -4.44 -22.22
CA VAL A 23 -5.62 -4.55 -20.77
C VAL A 23 -4.92 -5.80 -20.28
N ARG A 24 -4.04 -5.66 -19.30
CA ARG A 24 -3.37 -6.78 -18.62
C ARG A 24 -3.92 -6.93 -17.23
N LEU A 25 -4.24 -8.14 -16.85
CA LEU A 25 -4.65 -8.52 -15.49
C LEU A 25 -3.47 -9.23 -14.82
N LEU A 26 -3.07 -8.74 -13.67
CA LEU A 26 -1.90 -9.21 -12.93
C LEU A 26 -2.27 -9.35 -11.46
N LYS A 27 -1.58 -10.20 -10.73
CA LYS A 27 -1.76 -10.29 -9.27
C LYS A 27 -1.32 -9.00 -8.57
N ASN A 28 -0.24 -8.40 -9.07
CA ASN A 28 0.23 -7.08 -8.65
C ASN A 28 0.81 -6.37 -9.88
N ILE A 29 0.52 -5.10 -10.03
CA ILE A 29 1.18 -4.21 -11.02
C ILE A 29 2.32 -3.45 -10.35
N GLY A 30 3.20 -2.87 -11.16
CA GLY A 30 4.35 -2.09 -10.71
C GLY A 30 5.57 -2.92 -10.38
N THR A 31 6.64 -2.21 -10.10
CA THR A 31 7.98 -2.76 -9.83
C THR A 31 8.50 -2.26 -8.48
N ASP A 32 9.45 -2.99 -7.93
CA ASP A 32 10.22 -2.53 -6.78
C ASP A 32 11.35 -1.64 -7.29
N LEU A 33 11.09 -0.34 -7.30
CA LEU A 33 12.08 0.62 -7.72
C LEU A 33 13.18 0.74 -6.67
N SER A 34 14.42 0.89 -7.11
CA SER A 34 15.52 1.30 -6.25
C SER A 34 15.45 2.77 -5.84
N THR A 35 14.40 3.47 -6.29
CA THR A 35 14.21 4.89 -6.00
C THR A 35 14.00 5.11 -4.51
N VAL A 36 14.88 5.93 -3.94
CA VAL A 36 14.77 6.45 -2.59
C VAL A 36 14.27 7.89 -2.67
N VAL A 37 13.20 8.17 -1.93
CA VAL A 37 12.65 9.51 -1.79
C VAL A 37 12.99 10.00 -0.39
N ARG A 38 13.85 11.01 -0.29
CA ARG A 38 14.45 11.47 0.97
C ARG A 38 14.26 12.96 1.15
N LYS A 39 13.92 13.36 2.39
CA LYS A 39 13.86 14.78 2.77
C LYS A 39 15.22 15.47 2.51
N ASN A 40 15.16 16.71 2.08
CA ASN A 40 16.31 17.55 1.69
C ASN A 40 17.10 17.07 0.45
N PHE A 41 16.57 16.07 -0.27
CA PHE A 41 17.17 15.62 -1.53
C PHE A 41 16.17 15.69 -2.69
N ASN A 42 15.12 14.89 -2.67
CA ASN A 42 14.10 14.80 -3.72
C ASN A 42 12.67 14.74 -3.17
N MET A 43 12.50 15.01 -1.90
CA MET A 43 11.22 15.14 -1.23
C MET A 43 11.04 16.57 -0.76
N ASN A 44 10.12 17.30 -1.38
CA ASN A 44 9.78 18.66 -0.97
C ASN A 44 8.89 18.66 0.26
N ASP A 45 7.87 17.78 0.27
CA ASP A 45 6.94 17.66 1.37
C ASP A 45 6.47 16.21 1.56
N LEU A 46 6.13 15.87 2.80
CA LEU A 46 5.58 14.59 3.21
C LEU A 46 4.40 14.84 4.12
N THR A 47 3.21 14.49 3.66
CA THR A 47 1.99 14.52 4.46
C THR A 47 1.56 13.09 4.78
N ILE A 48 1.37 12.79 6.07
CA ILE A 48 0.87 11.50 6.55
C ILE A 48 -0.56 11.72 7.05
N GLU A 49 -1.52 11.14 6.37
CA GLU A 49 -2.93 11.16 6.80
C GLU A 49 -3.31 9.78 7.35
N LYS A 50 -3.72 9.74 8.63
CA LYS A 50 -4.25 8.53 9.25
C LYS A 50 -5.76 8.63 9.28
N ASN A 51 -6.44 7.73 8.57
CA ASN A 51 -7.89 7.61 8.68
C ASN A 51 -8.23 6.50 9.67
N ILE A 52 -8.84 6.89 10.79
CA ILE A 52 -9.26 6.01 11.88
C ILE A 52 -10.77 5.83 11.98
N ASP A 53 -11.56 6.42 11.08
CA ASP A 53 -13.03 6.42 11.17
C ASP A 53 -13.64 5.02 11.13
N SER A 54 -12.97 4.09 10.46
CA SER A 54 -13.39 2.69 10.35
C SER A 54 -12.34 1.70 10.86
N PHE A 55 -11.37 2.20 11.63
CA PHE A 55 -10.31 1.34 12.16
C PHE A 55 -10.85 0.40 13.23
N ILE A 56 -10.66 -0.89 12.99
CA ILE A 56 -11.00 -1.97 13.91
C ILE A 56 -9.78 -2.87 14.12
N THR A 57 -9.66 -3.44 15.32
CA THR A 57 -8.60 -4.40 15.63
C THR A 57 -9.14 -5.80 15.89
N TYR A 58 -10.47 -5.93 15.97
CA TYR A 58 -11.14 -7.18 16.23
C TYR A 58 -12.47 -7.25 15.47
N GLN A 59 -12.79 -8.43 14.96
CA GLN A 59 -14.07 -8.69 14.32
C GLN A 59 -14.52 -10.14 14.55
N LYS A 60 -15.83 -10.31 14.80
CA LYS A 60 -16.50 -11.62 14.79
C LYS A 60 -17.13 -11.89 13.43
N GLY A 61 -17.21 -13.17 13.08
CA GLY A 61 -17.86 -13.61 11.87
C GLY A 61 -18.81 -14.78 12.12
N PHE A 62 -19.88 -14.79 11.36
CA PHE A 62 -20.92 -15.79 11.39
C PHE A 62 -21.14 -16.35 9.97
N GLY A 63 -20.84 -17.62 9.79
CA GLY A 63 -20.98 -18.36 8.53
C GLY A 63 -22.33 -19.09 8.41
N ALA A 64 -22.34 -20.19 7.67
CA ALA A 64 -23.51 -21.04 7.45
C ALA A 64 -24.06 -21.61 8.76
N TRP A 65 -25.37 -21.90 8.78
CA TRP A 65 -26.00 -22.67 9.83
C TRP A 65 -25.50 -24.12 9.78
N THR A 66 -25.32 -24.72 10.95
CA THR A 66 -24.95 -26.15 11.06
C THR A 66 -26.04 -27.05 10.48
N ASP A 67 -27.27 -26.64 10.70
CA ASP A 67 -28.46 -27.28 10.12
C ASP A 67 -29.40 -26.16 9.63
N PRO A 68 -29.70 -26.08 8.31
CA PRO A 68 -30.57 -25.04 7.75
C PRO A 68 -32.02 -25.13 8.26
N GLU A 69 -32.46 -26.34 8.71
CA GLU A 69 -33.80 -26.58 9.21
C GLU A 69 -33.93 -26.41 10.74
N ASP A 70 -32.78 -26.49 11.45
CA ASP A 70 -32.74 -26.40 12.91
C ASP A 70 -31.64 -25.46 13.39
N HIS A 71 -31.98 -24.19 13.48
CA HIS A 71 -31.08 -23.12 13.92
C HIS A 71 -30.64 -23.24 15.39
N SER A 72 -31.27 -24.11 16.19
CA SER A 72 -30.86 -24.39 17.57
C SER A 72 -29.48 -25.07 17.67
N LYS A 73 -29.04 -25.69 16.58
CA LYS A 73 -27.71 -26.33 16.45
C LYS A 73 -26.58 -25.35 16.25
N GLY A 74 -26.89 -24.05 16.20
CA GLY A 74 -25.88 -23.01 16.03
C GLY A 74 -25.39 -22.86 14.59
N ARG A 75 -24.42 -22.00 14.40
CA ARG A 75 -23.84 -21.70 13.10
C ARG A 75 -22.31 -21.64 13.18
N LEU A 76 -21.66 -21.63 12.03
CA LEU A 76 -20.23 -21.44 11.94
C LEU A 76 -19.86 -20.08 12.52
N GLU A 77 -18.92 -20.05 13.46
CA GLU A 77 -18.41 -18.84 14.09
C GLU A 77 -16.89 -18.80 13.97
N ALA A 78 -16.35 -17.61 13.75
CA ALA A 78 -14.92 -17.33 13.81
C ALA A 78 -14.68 -15.92 14.33
N GLU A 79 -13.48 -15.69 14.79
CA GLU A 79 -13.04 -14.36 15.24
C GLU A 79 -11.60 -14.12 14.80
N TYR A 80 -11.27 -12.86 14.64
CA TYR A 80 -9.91 -12.42 14.34
C TYR A 80 -9.57 -11.17 15.13
N GLU A 81 -8.39 -11.20 15.76
CA GLU A 81 -7.79 -10.06 16.45
C GLU A 81 -6.44 -9.73 15.83
N SER A 82 -6.27 -8.48 15.44
CA SER A 82 -5.04 -7.95 14.86
C SER A 82 -3.96 -7.80 15.94
N PRO A 83 -2.67 -7.99 15.61
CA PRO A 83 -1.57 -7.63 16.49
C PRO A 83 -1.59 -6.17 16.94
N LEU A 84 -2.23 -5.28 16.18
CA LEU A 84 -2.40 -3.86 16.51
C LEU A 84 -3.30 -3.65 17.74
N ALA A 85 -4.08 -4.64 18.15
CA ALA A 85 -4.87 -4.58 19.37
C ALA A 85 -4.00 -4.37 20.63
N LYS A 86 -2.74 -4.78 20.59
CA LYS A 86 -1.79 -4.56 21.69
C LYS A 86 -1.40 -3.09 21.86
N GLU A 87 -1.42 -2.33 20.78
CA GLU A 87 -1.04 -0.92 20.74
C GLU A 87 -2.27 0.00 20.91
N TYR A 88 -3.35 -0.29 20.18
CA TYR A 88 -4.53 0.58 20.12
C TYR A 88 -5.71 0.08 20.96
N GLY A 89 -5.58 -1.07 21.59
CA GLY A 89 -6.68 -1.72 22.30
C GLY A 89 -7.58 -2.51 21.33
N ARG A 90 -8.53 -3.25 21.92
CA ARG A 90 -9.52 -4.01 21.16
C ARG A 90 -10.65 -3.11 20.70
N LEU A 91 -10.62 -2.74 19.43
CA LEU A 91 -11.65 -1.97 18.74
C LEU A 91 -12.50 -2.94 17.91
N GLU A 92 -13.72 -3.18 18.36
CA GLU A 92 -14.62 -4.17 17.77
C GLU A 92 -15.36 -3.58 16.58
N GLY A 93 -15.24 -4.25 15.42
CA GLY A 93 -16.01 -3.93 14.21
C GLY A 93 -17.36 -4.65 14.19
N ALA A 94 -18.26 -4.15 13.32
CA ALA A 94 -19.53 -4.83 13.06
C ALA A 94 -19.29 -6.30 12.63
N PRO A 95 -20.08 -7.25 13.14
CA PRO A 95 -19.87 -8.67 12.80
C PRO A 95 -20.12 -8.92 11.30
N LEU A 96 -19.25 -9.73 10.71
CA LEU A 96 -19.41 -10.24 9.33
C LEU A 96 -20.40 -11.40 9.36
N THR A 97 -21.54 -11.28 8.67
CA THR A 97 -22.50 -12.36 8.55
C THR A 97 -22.68 -12.74 7.09
N ASP A 98 -22.27 -13.97 6.73
CA ASP A 98 -22.39 -14.46 5.35
C ASP A 98 -22.46 -16.00 5.34
N GLU A 99 -23.62 -16.54 5.01
CA GLU A 99 -23.90 -17.97 5.00
C GLU A 99 -23.14 -18.74 3.91
N ARG A 100 -22.49 -18.05 2.98
CA ARG A 100 -21.62 -18.69 1.98
C ARG A 100 -20.34 -19.27 2.59
N PHE A 101 -19.95 -18.80 3.76
CA PHE A 101 -18.83 -19.38 4.49
C PHE A 101 -19.27 -20.66 5.21
N THR A 102 -18.83 -21.81 4.67
CA THR A 102 -19.04 -23.14 5.24
C THR A 102 -17.80 -23.70 5.93
N VAL A 103 -16.65 -23.05 5.76
CA VAL A 103 -15.35 -23.45 6.30
C VAL A 103 -14.82 -22.34 7.20
N ALA A 104 -14.41 -22.71 8.42
CA ALA A 104 -13.95 -21.74 9.44
C ALA A 104 -12.72 -20.95 8.99
N ASP A 105 -11.78 -21.59 8.31
CA ASP A 105 -10.55 -20.93 7.85
C ASP A 105 -10.84 -19.85 6.81
N ASN A 106 -11.77 -20.09 5.88
CA ASN A 106 -12.17 -19.10 4.89
C ASN A 106 -12.87 -17.89 5.54
N LEU A 107 -13.72 -18.13 6.54
CA LEU A 107 -14.35 -17.05 7.30
C LEU A 107 -13.28 -16.25 8.07
N LYS A 108 -12.33 -16.93 8.69
CA LYS A 108 -11.24 -16.29 9.42
C LYS A 108 -10.31 -15.46 8.52
N GLU A 109 -10.02 -15.92 7.30
CA GLU A 109 -9.28 -15.14 6.31
C GLU A 109 -10.04 -13.89 5.87
N ALA A 110 -11.35 -13.99 5.69
CA ALA A 110 -12.19 -12.84 5.36
C ALA A 110 -12.19 -11.80 6.49
N LEU A 111 -12.32 -12.24 7.75
CA LEU A 111 -12.24 -11.39 8.93
C LEU A 111 -10.87 -10.69 9.02
N LYS A 112 -9.80 -11.47 8.84
CA LYS A 112 -8.44 -10.94 8.82
C LYS A 112 -8.29 -9.86 7.75
N SER A 113 -8.76 -10.11 6.54
CA SER A 113 -8.71 -9.13 5.45
C SER A 113 -9.48 -7.85 5.80
N ASN A 114 -10.69 -7.97 6.39
CA ASN A 114 -11.49 -6.82 6.79
C ASN A 114 -10.78 -5.98 7.87
N VAL A 115 -10.26 -6.63 8.90
CA VAL A 115 -9.57 -5.96 10.02
C VAL A 115 -8.28 -5.31 9.53
N GLU A 116 -7.46 -6.01 8.76
CA GLU A 116 -6.20 -5.47 8.24
C GLU A 116 -6.43 -4.31 7.26
N ASN A 117 -7.48 -4.36 6.43
CA ASN A 117 -7.83 -3.30 5.50
C ASN A 117 -8.56 -2.09 6.16
N SER A 118 -8.94 -2.19 7.41
CA SER A 118 -9.57 -1.08 8.14
C SER A 118 -8.56 -0.01 8.56
N TYR A 119 -7.31 -0.38 8.73
CA TYR A 119 -6.22 0.53 9.07
C TYR A 119 -5.62 1.14 7.81
N LYS A 120 -6.00 2.39 7.52
CA LYS A 120 -5.55 3.08 6.31
C LYS A 120 -4.66 4.26 6.69
N ILE A 121 -3.41 4.19 6.27
CA ILE A 121 -2.50 5.32 6.29
C ILE A 121 -2.27 5.76 4.85
N SER A 122 -2.60 6.99 4.53
CA SER A 122 -2.27 7.60 3.25
C SER A 122 -1.05 8.49 3.42
N VAL A 123 -0.07 8.30 2.57
CA VAL A 123 1.14 9.11 2.54
C VAL A 123 1.18 9.84 1.21
N LYS A 124 1.14 11.17 1.26
CA LYS A 124 1.36 12.03 0.09
C LYS A 124 2.78 12.55 0.12
N ILE A 125 3.47 12.39 -0.99
CA ILE A 125 4.84 12.87 -1.17
C ILE A 125 4.88 13.79 -2.37
N ASP A 126 5.38 15.00 -2.16
CA ASP A 126 5.77 15.91 -3.22
C ASP A 126 7.23 15.65 -3.58
N MET A 127 7.45 15.10 -4.78
CA MET A 127 8.76 14.72 -5.27
C MET A 127 9.27 15.75 -6.26
N GLU A 128 10.52 16.14 -6.12
CA GLU A 128 11.22 16.87 -7.16
C GLU A 128 11.60 15.96 -8.33
N ASP A 129 11.46 16.45 -9.55
CA ASP A 129 11.88 15.69 -10.73
C ASP A 129 13.40 15.80 -10.93
N LEU A 130 14.11 14.84 -10.39
CA LEU A 130 15.56 14.78 -10.53
C LEU A 130 16.03 14.52 -11.97
N MET A 131 15.15 14.01 -12.84
CA MET A 131 15.50 13.83 -14.26
C MET A 131 15.83 15.19 -14.94
N ARG A 132 15.21 16.29 -14.47
CA ARG A 132 15.53 17.64 -14.94
C ARG A 132 16.94 18.06 -14.55
N ALA A 133 17.43 17.56 -13.42
CA ALA A 133 18.78 17.81 -12.94
C ALA A 133 19.83 16.85 -13.55
N GLY A 134 19.42 15.96 -14.48
CA GLY A 134 20.31 15.03 -15.17
C GLY A 134 20.50 13.69 -14.48
N TYR A 135 19.78 13.42 -13.38
CA TYR A 135 19.85 12.14 -12.69
C TYR A 135 19.07 11.06 -13.47
N ARG A 136 19.65 9.87 -13.57
CA ARG A 136 19.00 8.70 -14.18
C ARG A 136 18.18 7.97 -13.11
N CYS A 137 16.95 8.43 -12.90
CA CYS A 137 15.99 7.72 -12.07
C CYS A 137 14.72 7.41 -12.86
N GLU A 138 14.14 6.25 -12.58
CA GLU A 138 12.81 5.94 -13.13
C GLU A 138 11.77 6.76 -12.37
N ARG A 139 10.86 7.41 -13.12
CA ARG A 139 9.75 8.14 -12.52
C ARG A 139 8.76 7.14 -11.93
N PRO A 140 8.51 7.19 -10.61
CA PRO A 140 7.57 6.27 -9.99
C PRO A 140 6.14 6.46 -10.50
N VAL A 141 5.47 5.36 -10.75
CA VAL A 141 4.06 5.32 -11.21
C VAL A 141 3.22 4.46 -10.28
N ALA A 142 1.90 4.49 -10.46
CA ALA A 142 1.00 3.67 -9.65
C ALA A 142 1.36 2.17 -9.73
N GLY A 143 1.41 1.53 -8.59
CA GLY A 143 1.83 0.14 -8.41
C GLY A 143 3.28 -0.04 -7.97
N ASP A 144 4.15 0.92 -8.24
CA ASP A 144 5.57 0.83 -7.87
C ASP A 144 5.78 0.97 -6.36
N TYR A 145 6.87 0.39 -5.89
CA TYR A 145 7.34 0.56 -4.52
C TYR A 145 8.56 1.48 -4.48
N ILE A 146 8.56 2.38 -3.52
CA ILE A 146 9.66 3.31 -3.25
C ILE A 146 10.05 3.23 -1.77
N MET A 147 11.29 3.61 -1.46
CA MET A 147 11.73 3.83 -0.09
C MET A 147 11.59 5.32 0.23
N ALA A 148 10.72 5.65 1.17
CA ALA A 148 10.56 7.02 1.65
C ALA A 148 11.28 7.22 2.98
N ILE A 149 12.12 8.25 3.06
CA ILE A 149 12.93 8.57 4.23
C ILE A 149 12.70 10.04 4.63
N ASN A 150 12.26 10.24 5.85
CA ASN A 150 12.18 11.56 6.46
C ASN A 150 12.71 11.48 7.90
N GLU A 151 13.97 11.83 8.09
CA GLU A 151 14.67 11.71 9.36
C GLU A 151 14.06 12.61 10.44
N THR A 152 13.50 13.76 10.06
CA THR A 152 12.85 14.68 11.00
C THR A 152 11.62 14.07 11.67
N LEU A 153 10.91 13.22 10.93
CA LEU A 153 9.71 12.52 11.41
C LEU A 153 10.05 11.09 11.90
N GLY A 154 11.30 10.66 11.81
CA GLY A 154 11.69 9.27 12.08
C GLY A 154 11.04 8.28 11.11
N PHE A 155 10.65 8.73 9.92
CA PHE A 155 9.95 7.94 8.92
C PHE A 155 10.94 7.32 7.94
N GLN A 156 10.97 6.00 7.89
CA GLN A 156 11.76 5.24 6.93
C GLN A 156 10.99 3.97 6.57
N GLU A 157 10.21 4.05 5.51
CA GLU A 157 9.33 2.95 5.12
C GLU A 157 9.35 2.72 3.60
N ARG A 158 9.24 1.45 3.24
CA ARG A 158 8.99 1.04 1.86
C ARG A 158 7.49 1.08 1.62
N ILE A 159 7.06 1.98 0.77
CA ILE A 159 5.65 2.25 0.52
C ILE A 159 5.29 2.03 -0.94
N ARG A 160 4.04 1.68 -1.20
CA ARG A 160 3.51 1.45 -2.54
C ARG A 160 2.75 2.66 -3.04
N ILE A 161 3.03 3.08 -4.26
CA ILE A 161 2.32 4.17 -4.91
C ILE A 161 0.96 3.66 -5.41
N VAL A 162 -0.10 4.34 -5.03
CA VAL A 162 -1.47 4.06 -5.46
C VAL A 162 -1.87 4.96 -6.62
N SER A 163 -1.49 6.22 -6.55
CA SER A 163 -1.77 7.19 -7.60
C SER A 163 -0.66 8.24 -7.68
N PHE A 164 -0.57 8.90 -8.80
CA PHE A 164 0.34 10.03 -9.00
C PHE A 164 -0.33 11.11 -9.83
N THR A 165 0.14 12.35 -9.65
CA THR A 165 -0.27 13.51 -10.44
C THR A 165 0.98 14.26 -10.89
N SER A 166 1.10 14.47 -12.19
CA SER A 166 2.20 15.22 -12.79
C SER A 166 1.68 16.55 -13.32
N TYR A 167 2.35 17.62 -12.96
CA TYR A 167 2.03 18.98 -13.39
C TYR A 167 3.06 19.44 -14.40
N TYR A 168 2.59 19.97 -15.53
CA TYR A 168 3.45 20.46 -16.61
C TYR A 168 3.19 21.93 -16.82
N ASP A 169 4.25 22.68 -17.20
CA ASP A 169 4.12 24.05 -17.63
C ASP A 169 3.64 24.16 -19.10
N ALA A 170 3.46 25.41 -19.56
CA ALA A 170 3.03 25.68 -20.93
C ALA A 170 4.01 25.20 -22.02
N THR A 171 5.25 24.93 -21.65
CA THR A 171 6.30 24.39 -22.57
C THR A 171 6.33 22.87 -22.58
N GLY A 172 5.52 22.21 -21.74
CA GLY A 172 5.51 20.77 -21.55
C GLY A 172 6.60 20.25 -20.62
N ALA A 173 7.30 21.14 -19.91
CA ALA A 173 8.27 20.72 -18.90
C ALA A 173 7.55 20.33 -17.60
N LEU A 174 7.98 19.23 -16.97
CA LEU A 174 7.43 18.78 -15.69
C LEU A 174 7.83 19.79 -14.60
N VAL A 175 6.83 20.28 -13.87
CA VAL A 175 7.01 21.25 -12.77
C VAL A 175 6.99 20.53 -11.43
N LYS A 176 6.09 19.55 -11.28
CA LYS A 176 5.82 18.87 -10.00
C LYS A 176 5.35 17.45 -10.26
N HIS A 177 5.74 16.52 -9.39
CA HIS A 177 5.26 15.16 -9.38
C HIS A 177 4.85 14.76 -7.96
N GLU A 178 3.56 14.62 -7.75
CA GLU A 178 2.98 14.19 -6.47
C GLU A 178 2.62 12.71 -6.56
N VAL A 179 3.00 11.95 -5.56
CA VAL A 179 2.61 10.55 -5.42
C VAL A 179 1.78 10.38 -4.15
N THR A 180 0.70 9.61 -4.26
CA THR A 180 -0.09 9.17 -3.12
C THR A 180 0.19 7.69 -2.92
N CYS A 181 0.63 7.35 -1.72
CA CYS A 181 0.94 5.99 -1.34
C CYS A 181 -0.10 5.49 -0.35
N ASN A 182 -0.50 4.24 -0.49
CA ASN A 182 -1.34 3.57 0.47
C ASN A 182 -0.50 2.58 1.26
N ASP A 183 -0.90 2.44 2.54
CA ASP A 183 -0.76 1.21 3.28
C ASP A 183 0.61 0.91 3.88
N ILE A 184 0.94 1.72 4.89
CA ILE A 184 1.97 1.30 5.85
C ILE A 184 1.44 0.17 6.76
N GLY A 185 0.12 -0.03 6.83
CA GLY A 185 -0.51 -1.02 7.73
C GLY A 185 -0.48 -2.46 7.23
N SER A 186 -0.51 -2.70 5.93
CA SER A 186 -0.47 -4.03 5.33
C SER A 186 0.90 -4.46 4.80
N VAL A 187 1.89 -3.59 4.84
CA VAL A 187 3.27 -4.03 4.64
C VAL A 187 3.58 -4.99 5.79
N LYS A 188 3.36 -6.28 5.55
CA LYS A 188 4.02 -7.31 6.34
C LYS A 188 5.42 -6.77 6.57
N LYS A 189 5.83 -6.63 7.83
CA LYS A 189 7.23 -6.50 8.21
C LYS A 189 7.96 -7.73 7.65
N GLN A 190 8.16 -7.77 6.35
CA GLN A 190 9.32 -8.47 5.85
C GLN A 190 10.46 -7.67 6.45
N SER A 191 11.06 -8.23 7.45
CA SER A 191 12.40 -7.86 7.85
C SER A 191 13.27 -8.07 6.62
N VAL A 192 13.26 -7.10 5.73
CA VAL A 192 14.36 -6.90 4.81
C VAL A 192 15.51 -6.65 5.77
N GLY A 193 16.37 -7.66 5.92
CA GLY A 193 17.42 -7.60 6.92
C GLY A 193 18.10 -6.24 6.82
N SER A 194 18.27 -5.56 7.94
CA SER A 194 18.81 -4.20 8.04
C SER A 194 20.11 -4.00 7.23
N LEU A 195 20.79 -5.09 6.92
CA LEU A 195 22.00 -5.15 6.09
C LEU A 195 21.74 -4.83 4.60
N SER A 196 20.59 -5.23 4.04
CA SER A 196 20.32 -4.96 2.62
C SER A 196 19.85 -3.51 2.38
N ILE A 197 19.19 -2.91 3.35
CA ILE A 197 18.76 -1.51 3.27
C ILE A 197 19.97 -0.59 3.44
N ASN A 198 20.80 -0.84 4.44
CA ASN A 198 22.01 -0.05 4.67
C ASN A 198 23.00 -0.16 3.50
N SER A 199 23.15 -1.33 2.87
CA SER A 199 24.00 -1.46 1.69
C SER A 199 23.45 -0.68 0.49
N ARG A 200 22.13 -0.64 0.31
CA ARG A 200 21.48 0.12 -0.78
C ARG A 200 21.53 1.63 -0.51
N ILE A 201 21.35 2.06 0.74
CA ILE A 201 21.49 3.48 1.12
C ILE A 201 22.94 3.92 0.87
N ASN A 202 23.94 3.14 1.30
CA ASN A 202 25.35 3.43 1.07
C ASN A 202 25.70 3.46 -0.43
N GLN A 203 25.09 2.62 -1.26
CA GLN A 203 25.26 2.64 -2.71
C GLN A 203 24.69 3.94 -3.31
N ILE A 204 23.50 4.36 -2.86
CA ILE A 204 22.85 5.59 -3.32
C ILE A 204 23.66 6.81 -2.88
N ASP A 205 24.14 6.84 -1.64
CA ASP A 205 25.00 7.92 -1.17
C ASP A 205 26.31 8.01 -1.99
N ALA A 206 26.86 6.87 -2.40
CA ALA A 206 28.03 6.81 -3.29
C ALA A 206 27.71 7.29 -4.71
N ASP A 207 26.54 6.90 -5.26
CA ASP A 207 26.10 7.32 -6.58
C ASP A 207 25.78 8.83 -6.61
N ILE A 208 25.23 9.38 -5.52
CA ILE A 208 25.00 10.82 -5.34
C ILE A 208 26.33 11.56 -5.28
N ALA A 209 27.29 11.09 -4.49
CA ALA A 209 28.62 11.70 -4.37
C ALA A 209 29.33 11.73 -5.72
N SER A 210 29.28 10.63 -6.49
CA SER A 210 29.87 10.57 -7.82
C SER A 210 29.19 11.48 -8.84
N ALA A 211 27.85 11.64 -8.73
CA ALA A 211 27.09 12.53 -9.61
C ALA A 211 27.40 14.02 -9.34
N ILE A 212 27.63 14.38 -8.06
CA ILE A 212 28.05 15.73 -7.68
C ILE A 212 29.47 16.05 -8.20
N GLU A 213 30.37 15.06 -8.15
CA GLU A 213 31.77 15.23 -8.60
C GLU A 213 31.88 15.39 -10.14
N VAL A 214 30.93 14.82 -10.89
CA VAL A 214 30.86 14.98 -12.36
C VAL A 214 30.21 16.33 -12.76
N ALA A 215 29.46 16.96 -11.86
CA ALA A 215 28.74 18.23 -12.12
C ALA A 215 29.53 19.46 -11.68
N THR A 216 30.70 19.32 -11.07
CA THR A 216 31.66 20.38 -10.70
C THR A 216 32.85 20.40 -11.63
#